data_39dbbcb3b6f2c3265defdf1969115577
#
_entry.id   39dbbcb3b6f2c3265defdf1969115577
#
_cell.length_a   1.000
_cell.length_b   1.000
_cell.length_c   1.000
_cell.angle_alpha   90.00
_cell.angle_beta   90.00
_cell.angle_gamma   90.00
#
_symmetry.space_group_name_H-M   'P 1'
#
loop_
_entity.id
_entity.type
_entity.pdbx_description
1 polymer ?
#
loop_
_entity_poly.entity_id
_entity_poly.type
_entity_poly.pdbx_seq_one_letter_code
_entity_poly.pdbx_strand_id
1 'polypeptide(L)'
;MAKKMIATVKLQVKGGQANPSPPIGPALGQHGVNIAEFCKSFNAKTQDQMGVVIPVIITIYADRSFSFITKTPPASVLLKQAAKIAKGSGVPNRDMVGQVTQKQVVEIAKLKFDDLNANDLEAAVRIIQGTARSMGIQVTP
;
A
#
# COMPACT_ATOMS: atom_id res chain seq x y z
N MET A 1 -21.22 22.77 -2.93
CA MET A 1 -22.06 21.60 -2.67
C MET A 1 -21.22 20.33 -2.75
N ALA A 2 -21.51 19.38 -1.86
CA ALA A 2 -20.83 18.08 -1.89
C ALA A 2 -21.21 17.32 -3.16
N LYS A 3 -20.22 16.82 -3.87
CA LYS A 3 -20.44 15.99 -5.06
C LYS A 3 -20.89 14.59 -4.63
N LYS A 4 -21.78 14.00 -5.41
CA LYS A 4 -22.24 12.65 -5.13
C LYS A 4 -21.16 11.63 -5.53
N MET A 5 -20.73 10.83 -4.57
CA MET A 5 -19.79 9.74 -4.82
C MET A 5 -20.50 8.57 -5.51
N ILE A 6 -19.95 8.11 -6.64
CA ILE A 6 -20.52 6.97 -7.35
C ILE A 6 -19.70 5.70 -7.20
N ALA A 7 -18.40 5.83 -6.94
CA ALA A 7 -17.53 4.66 -6.77
C ALA A 7 -16.27 5.03 -5.99
N THR A 8 -15.68 4.03 -5.38
CA THR A 8 -14.36 4.11 -4.75
C THR A 8 -13.49 3.00 -5.32
N VAL A 9 -12.30 3.35 -5.77
CA VAL A 9 -11.35 2.39 -6.35
C VAL A 9 -10.09 2.38 -5.48
N LYS A 10 -9.62 1.20 -5.11
CA LYS A 10 -8.39 1.02 -4.34
C LYS A 10 -7.35 0.38 -5.23
N LEU A 11 -6.20 1.02 -5.35
CA LEU A 11 -5.11 0.56 -6.20
C LEU A 11 -3.78 0.60 -5.44
N GLN A 12 -2.83 -0.19 -5.90
CA GLN A 12 -1.44 -0.13 -5.45
C GLN A 12 -0.58 0.27 -6.64
N VAL A 13 0.07 1.41 -6.55
CA VAL A 13 0.83 2.00 -7.65
C VAL A 13 2.22 2.40 -7.13
N LYS A 14 3.24 2.16 -7.95
CA LYS A 14 4.59 2.61 -7.60
C LYS A 14 4.66 4.13 -7.63
N GLY A 15 5.23 4.71 -6.58
CA GLY A 15 5.36 6.16 -6.46
C GLY A 15 6.14 6.76 -7.62
N GLY A 16 5.63 7.84 -8.18
CA GLY A 16 6.23 8.54 -9.30
C GLY A 16 6.18 7.79 -10.64
N GLN A 17 5.57 6.62 -10.69
CA GLN A 17 5.56 5.76 -11.88
C GLN A 17 4.17 5.36 -12.35
N ALA A 18 3.14 6.15 -12.00
CA ALA A 18 1.79 5.89 -12.48
C ALA A 18 1.70 6.15 -13.99
N ASN A 19 1.07 5.23 -14.71
CA ASN A 19 0.87 5.34 -16.15
C ASN A 19 -0.49 4.72 -16.54
N PRO A 20 -0.97 4.96 -17.77
CA PRO A 20 -2.27 4.44 -18.21
C PRO A 20 -2.36 2.93 -18.41
N SER A 21 -1.25 2.22 -18.30
CA SER A 21 -1.28 0.76 -18.46
C SER A 21 -1.90 0.09 -17.22
N PRO A 22 -2.28 -1.22 -17.31
CA PRO A 22 -2.83 -1.92 -16.15
C PRO A 22 -1.91 -1.79 -14.91
N PRO A 23 -2.46 -1.69 -13.69
CA PRO A 23 -3.88 -1.81 -13.35
C PRO A 23 -4.69 -0.51 -13.39
N ILE A 24 -4.06 0.63 -13.66
CA ILE A 24 -4.70 1.95 -13.55
C ILE A 24 -5.72 2.17 -14.67
N GLY A 25 -5.33 1.90 -15.92
CA GLY A 25 -6.16 2.14 -17.07
C GLY A 25 -7.54 1.47 -16.99
N PRO A 26 -7.59 0.13 -16.85
CA PRO A 26 -8.88 -0.57 -16.76
C PRO A 26 -9.70 -0.17 -15.55
N ALA A 27 -9.06 0.04 -14.39
CA ALA A 27 -9.75 0.38 -13.16
C ALA A 27 -10.45 1.74 -13.23
N LEU A 28 -9.80 2.74 -13.79
CA LEU A 28 -10.36 4.09 -13.92
C LEU A 28 -11.19 4.27 -15.19
N GLY A 29 -10.85 3.58 -16.26
CA GLY A 29 -11.55 3.66 -17.51
C GLY A 29 -13.02 3.25 -17.40
N GLN A 30 -13.33 2.28 -16.57
CA GLN A 30 -14.71 1.84 -16.31
C GLN A 30 -15.61 2.95 -15.80
N HIS A 31 -15.03 3.92 -15.11
CA HIS A 31 -15.77 5.01 -14.47
C HIS A 31 -15.69 6.32 -15.27
N GLY A 32 -15.01 6.32 -16.41
CA GLY A 32 -14.88 7.50 -17.26
C GLY A 32 -13.98 8.59 -16.67
N VAL A 33 -13.08 8.23 -15.77
CA VAL A 33 -12.14 9.17 -15.15
C VAL A 33 -10.98 9.46 -16.10
N ASN A 34 -10.48 10.70 -16.08
CA ASN A 34 -9.32 11.10 -16.87
C ASN A 34 -8.05 10.48 -16.29
N ILE A 35 -7.60 9.40 -16.90
CA ILE A 35 -6.46 8.62 -16.44
C ILE A 35 -5.15 9.43 -16.46
N ALA A 36 -4.95 10.23 -17.52
CA ALA A 36 -3.74 11.05 -17.67
C ALA A 36 -3.62 12.08 -16.54
N GLU A 37 -4.72 12.71 -16.18
CA GLU A 37 -4.78 13.68 -15.09
C GLU A 37 -4.45 13.02 -13.75
N PHE A 38 -5.03 11.84 -13.50
CA PHE A 38 -4.72 11.06 -12.30
C PHE A 38 -3.23 10.72 -12.22
N CYS A 39 -2.67 10.19 -13.28
CA CYS A 39 -1.26 9.79 -13.32
C CYS A 39 -0.35 10.99 -13.05
N LYS A 40 -0.64 12.13 -13.65
CA LYS A 40 0.14 13.37 -13.47
C LYS A 40 0.08 13.84 -12.01
N SER A 41 -1.11 13.88 -11.44
CA SER A 41 -1.32 14.33 -10.06
C SER A 41 -0.68 13.38 -9.05
N PHE A 42 -0.84 12.08 -9.25
CA PHE A 42 -0.25 11.05 -8.39
C PHE A 42 1.28 11.11 -8.43
N ASN A 43 1.85 11.18 -9.64
CA ASN A 43 3.30 11.24 -9.79
C ASN A 43 3.89 12.48 -9.14
N ALA A 44 3.23 13.63 -9.28
CA ALA A 44 3.66 14.87 -8.62
C ALA A 44 3.63 14.74 -7.09
N LYS A 45 2.60 14.10 -6.56
CA LYS A 45 2.42 13.94 -5.11
C LYS A 45 3.38 12.92 -4.50
N THR A 46 3.82 11.93 -5.29
CA THR A 46 4.63 10.81 -4.80
C THR A 46 6.07 10.84 -5.29
N GLN A 47 6.57 11.98 -5.75
CA GLN A 47 7.96 12.10 -6.23
C GLN A 47 8.99 11.70 -5.18
N ASP A 48 8.71 11.98 -3.91
CA ASP A 48 9.61 11.64 -2.80
C ASP A 48 9.66 10.15 -2.50
N GLN A 49 8.75 9.38 -3.08
CA GLN A 49 8.58 7.95 -2.81
C GLN A 49 8.69 7.11 -4.08
N MET A 50 9.57 7.52 -4.99
CA MET A 50 9.75 6.82 -6.25
C MET A 50 10.16 5.37 -6.05
N GLY A 51 9.52 4.48 -6.79
CA GLY A 51 9.82 3.05 -6.75
C GLY A 51 9.19 2.29 -5.59
N VAL A 52 8.58 2.99 -4.63
CA VAL A 52 7.88 2.36 -3.49
C VAL A 52 6.43 2.15 -3.87
N VAL A 53 5.90 0.97 -3.59
CA VAL A 53 4.47 0.68 -3.82
C VAL A 53 3.64 1.48 -2.81
N ILE A 54 2.71 2.29 -3.31
CA ILE A 54 1.87 3.15 -2.49
C ILE A 54 0.40 2.79 -2.72
N PRO A 55 -0.34 2.41 -1.66
CA PRO A 55 -1.78 2.23 -1.78
C PRO A 55 -2.45 3.58 -2.00
N VAL A 56 -3.38 3.64 -2.95
CA VAL A 56 -4.14 4.84 -3.24
C VAL A 56 -5.62 4.49 -3.25
N ILE A 57 -6.42 5.35 -2.62
CA ILE A 57 -7.88 5.22 -2.63
C ILE A 57 -8.42 6.40 -3.44
N ILE A 58 -9.07 6.08 -4.55
CA ILE A 58 -9.61 7.07 -5.48
C ILE A 58 -11.13 7.11 -5.32
N THR A 59 -11.66 8.27 -4.99
CA THR A 59 -13.10 8.49 -4.91
C THR A 59 -13.58 9.16 -6.18
N ILE A 60 -14.54 8.55 -6.87
CA ILE A 60 -15.06 9.01 -8.14
C ILE A 60 -16.46 9.60 -7.91
N TYR A 61 -16.69 10.79 -8.45
CA TYR A 61 -17.94 11.52 -8.29
C TYR A 61 -18.81 11.47 -9.56
N ALA A 62 -20.08 11.81 -9.40
CA ALA A 62 -21.08 11.72 -10.47
C ALA A 62 -20.74 12.59 -11.70
N ASP A 63 -19.99 13.67 -11.52
CA ASP A 63 -19.56 14.55 -12.61
C ASP A 63 -18.26 14.06 -13.29
N ARG A 64 -17.81 12.83 -12.99
CA ARG A 64 -16.58 12.21 -13.49
C ARG A 64 -15.30 12.86 -12.94
N SER A 65 -15.43 13.75 -11.97
CA SER A 65 -14.26 14.22 -11.22
C SER A 65 -13.83 13.16 -10.22
N PHE A 66 -12.63 13.29 -9.71
CA PHE A 66 -12.11 12.36 -8.72
C PHE A 66 -11.30 13.10 -7.67
N SER A 67 -11.19 12.47 -6.52
CA SER A 67 -10.19 12.81 -5.51
C SER A 67 -9.48 11.54 -5.09
N PHE A 68 -8.26 11.67 -4.60
CA PHE A 68 -7.53 10.49 -4.13
C PHE A 68 -6.71 10.82 -2.89
N ILE A 69 -6.51 9.80 -2.08
CA ILE A 69 -5.62 9.85 -0.94
C ILE A 69 -4.59 8.73 -1.07
N THR A 70 -3.36 9.02 -0.69
CA THR A 70 -2.28 8.03 -0.63
C THR A 70 -2.08 7.60 0.81
N LYS A 71 -1.75 6.33 1.00
CA LYS A 71 -1.45 5.78 2.32
C LYS A 71 0.01 5.35 2.38
N THR A 72 0.45 4.94 3.56
CA THR A 72 1.80 4.40 3.73
C THR A 72 1.96 3.11 2.93
N PRO A 73 3.19 2.73 2.54
CA PRO A 73 3.42 1.49 1.81
C PRO A 73 2.80 0.28 2.50
N PRO A 74 2.36 -0.76 1.74
CA PRO A 74 1.80 -1.95 2.36
C PRO A 74 2.78 -2.62 3.32
N ALA A 75 2.26 -3.19 4.40
CA ALA A 75 3.10 -3.89 5.39
C ALA A 75 3.94 -4.99 4.73
N SER A 76 3.38 -5.70 3.76
CA SER A 76 4.11 -6.74 3.03
C SER A 76 5.34 -6.21 2.30
N VAL A 77 5.25 -5.03 1.70
CA VAL A 77 6.38 -4.40 1.01
C VAL A 77 7.46 -4.01 2.01
N LEU A 78 7.07 -3.40 3.12
CA LEU A 78 8.00 -2.98 4.17
C LEU A 78 8.72 -4.18 4.80
N LEU A 79 7.99 -5.27 5.03
CA LEU A 79 8.57 -6.51 5.58
C LEU A 79 9.55 -7.16 4.62
N LYS A 80 9.24 -7.18 3.32
CA LYS A 80 10.16 -7.71 2.31
C LYS A 80 11.46 -6.90 2.26
N GLN A 81 11.37 -5.58 2.34
CA GLN A 81 12.54 -4.72 2.37
C GLN A 81 13.38 -4.95 3.63
N ALA A 82 12.73 -5.08 4.78
CA ALA A 82 13.43 -5.31 6.05
C ALA A 82 14.11 -6.68 6.08
N ALA A 83 13.48 -7.70 5.52
CA ALA A 83 14.03 -9.06 5.43
C ALA A 83 15.00 -9.23 4.25
N LYS A 84 15.10 -8.24 3.37
CA LYS A 84 15.93 -8.24 2.15
C LYS A 84 15.59 -9.41 1.21
N ILE A 85 14.31 -9.69 1.06
CA ILE A 85 13.81 -10.72 0.13
C ILE A 85 12.96 -10.06 -0.96
N ALA A 86 12.94 -10.69 -2.15
CA ALA A 86 12.18 -10.19 -3.29
C ALA A 86 10.72 -10.65 -3.25
N LYS A 87 10.45 -11.82 -2.67
CA LYS A 87 9.13 -12.44 -2.68
C LYS A 87 8.89 -13.20 -1.38
N GLY A 88 7.65 -13.17 -0.88
CA GLY A 88 7.23 -13.96 0.26
C GLY A 88 7.08 -15.45 -0.08
N SER A 89 6.88 -16.28 0.94
CA SER A 89 6.72 -17.73 0.77
C SER A 89 5.36 -18.07 0.14
N GLY A 90 5.34 -19.02 -0.77
CA GLY A 90 4.11 -19.64 -1.25
C GLY A 90 3.49 -20.62 -0.26
N VAL A 91 4.27 -21.11 0.71
CA VAL A 91 3.83 -22.04 1.76
C VAL A 91 4.32 -21.52 3.12
N PRO A 92 3.72 -20.44 3.64
CA PRO A 92 4.29 -19.73 4.79
C PRO A 92 4.36 -20.51 6.10
N ASN A 93 3.53 -21.52 6.27
CA ASN A 93 3.56 -22.36 7.47
C ASN A 93 4.70 -23.39 7.46
N ARG A 94 5.26 -23.67 6.31
CA ARG A 94 6.30 -24.70 6.14
C ARG A 94 7.64 -24.11 5.77
N ASP A 95 7.64 -23.15 4.84
CA ASP A 95 8.85 -22.56 4.28
C ASP A 95 9.00 -21.13 4.74
N MET A 96 9.97 -20.90 5.61
CA MET A 96 10.35 -19.52 6.00
C MET A 96 11.41 -19.03 5.01
N VAL A 97 11.14 -17.88 4.38
CA VAL A 97 12.01 -17.32 3.33
C VAL A 97 12.85 -16.15 3.81
N GLY A 98 12.63 -15.69 5.03
CA GLY A 98 13.38 -14.58 5.59
C GLY A 98 13.10 -14.41 7.07
N GLN A 99 13.79 -13.45 7.67
CA GLN A 99 13.56 -13.11 9.08
C GLN A 99 13.77 -11.62 9.29
N VAL A 100 13.03 -11.07 10.25
CA VAL A 100 13.17 -9.69 10.69
C VAL A 100 13.31 -9.68 12.20
N THR A 101 13.96 -8.65 12.73
CA THR A 101 14.08 -8.47 14.19
C THR A 101 12.82 -7.80 14.73
N GLN A 102 12.59 -7.97 16.03
CA GLN A 102 11.50 -7.29 16.73
C GLN A 102 11.61 -5.77 16.56
N LYS A 103 12.83 -5.23 16.58
CA LYS A 103 13.09 -3.81 16.39
C LYS A 103 12.62 -3.33 15.03
N GLN A 104 12.89 -4.11 13.97
CA GLN A 104 12.43 -3.79 12.60
C GLN A 104 10.91 -3.80 12.52
N VAL A 105 10.26 -4.75 13.17
CA VAL A 105 8.79 -4.82 13.22
C VAL A 105 8.22 -3.60 13.91
N VAL A 106 8.82 -3.16 15.02
CA VAL A 106 8.39 -1.95 15.73
C VAL A 106 8.53 -0.71 14.86
N GLU A 107 9.62 -0.58 14.11
CA GLU A 107 9.81 0.54 13.19
C GLU A 107 8.75 0.57 12.09
N ILE A 108 8.42 -0.59 11.51
CA ILE A 108 7.35 -0.70 10.51
C ILE A 108 6.00 -0.32 11.11
N ALA A 109 5.71 -0.80 12.32
CA ALA A 109 4.47 -0.48 13.01
C ALA A 109 4.33 1.03 13.25
N LYS A 110 5.40 1.71 13.61
CA LYS A 110 5.41 3.17 13.80
C LYS A 110 5.13 3.90 12.50
N LEU A 111 5.74 3.47 11.40
CA LEU A 111 5.52 4.07 10.08
C LEU A 111 4.08 3.95 9.62
N LYS A 112 3.42 2.83 9.91
CA LYS A 112 2.07 2.56 9.47
C LYS A 112 1.00 2.86 10.51
N PHE A 113 1.36 3.35 11.67
CA PHE A 113 0.44 3.48 12.80
C PHE A 113 -0.87 4.22 12.43
N ASP A 114 -0.75 5.31 11.67
CA ASP A 114 -1.90 6.11 11.28
C ASP A 114 -2.89 5.37 10.36
N ASP A 115 -2.40 4.38 9.62
CA ASP A 115 -3.21 3.59 8.69
C ASP A 115 -3.71 2.27 9.29
N LEU A 116 -3.28 1.95 10.51
CA LEU A 116 -3.64 0.70 11.17
C LEU A 116 -4.82 0.90 12.11
N ASN A 117 -5.65 -0.14 12.23
CA ASN A 117 -6.72 -0.18 13.21
C ASN A 117 -6.17 -0.70 14.54
N ALA A 118 -5.29 0.07 15.14
CA ALA A 118 -4.63 -0.29 16.40
C ALA A 118 -4.81 0.84 17.41
N ASN A 119 -5.08 0.48 18.65
CA ASN A 119 -5.28 1.45 19.73
C ASN A 119 -3.95 1.94 20.30
N ASP A 120 -2.92 1.10 20.26
CA ASP A 120 -1.59 1.42 20.78
C ASP A 120 -0.51 0.78 19.90
N LEU A 121 0.74 1.11 20.17
CA LEU A 121 1.88 0.61 19.41
C LEU A 121 2.02 -0.91 19.53
N GLU A 122 1.73 -1.48 20.68
CA GLU A 122 1.80 -2.92 20.91
C GLU A 122 0.83 -3.69 20.01
N ALA A 123 -0.40 -3.19 19.88
CA ALA A 123 -1.39 -3.75 18.98
C ALA A 123 -0.92 -3.63 17.52
N ALA A 124 -0.33 -2.50 17.14
CA ALA A 124 0.22 -2.30 15.79
C ALA A 124 1.34 -3.31 15.51
N VAL A 125 2.23 -3.54 16.45
CA VAL A 125 3.31 -4.53 16.33
C VAL A 125 2.74 -5.92 16.08
N ARG A 126 1.69 -6.31 16.79
CA ARG A 126 1.05 -7.61 16.60
C ARG A 126 0.46 -7.76 15.20
N ILE A 127 -0.13 -6.69 14.65
CA ILE A 127 -0.66 -6.69 13.28
C ILE A 127 0.47 -6.97 12.28
N ILE A 128 1.59 -6.28 12.43
CA ILE A 128 2.75 -6.46 11.54
C ILE A 128 3.35 -7.86 11.68
N GLN A 129 3.45 -8.37 12.91
CA GLN A 129 3.93 -9.74 13.17
C GLN A 129 3.05 -10.78 12.47
N GLY A 130 1.72 -10.60 12.52
CA GLY A 130 0.79 -11.49 11.85
C GLY A 130 0.97 -11.47 10.33
N THR A 131 1.19 -10.30 9.75
CA THR A 131 1.48 -10.16 8.32
C THR A 131 2.79 -10.87 7.97
N ALA A 132 3.85 -10.70 8.77
CA ALA A 132 5.13 -11.35 8.55
C ALA A 132 4.97 -12.89 8.57
N ARG A 133 4.23 -13.40 9.53
CA ARG A 133 3.96 -14.83 9.64
C ARG A 133 3.24 -15.35 8.39
N SER A 134 2.27 -14.60 7.87
CA SER A 134 1.53 -15.00 6.66
C SER A 134 2.39 -14.96 5.40
N MET A 135 3.51 -14.27 5.44
CA MET A 135 4.46 -14.16 4.32
C MET A 135 5.61 -15.16 4.41
N GLY A 136 5.69 -15.95 5.47
CA GLY A 136 6.82 -16.85 5.72
C GLY A 136 8.05 -16.09 6.22
N ILE A 137 7.89 -14.99 6.91
CA ILE A 137 8.96 -14.22 7.53
C ILE A 137 8.92 -14.47 9.04
N GLN A 138 10.02 -14.92 9.59
CA GLN A 138 10.14 -15.18 11.03
C GLN A 138 10.53 -13.88 11.74
N VAL A 139 9.90 -13.61 12.88
CA VAL A 139 10.26 -12.49 13.74
C VAL A 139 11.18 -13.00 14.85
N THR A 140 12.38 -12.45 14.91
CA THR A 140 13.38 -12.81 15.94
C THR A 140 13.44 -11.74 17.02
N PRO A 141 13.81 -12.08 18.23
CA PRO A 141 13.97 -11.10 19.32
C PRO A 141 14.98 -10.00 19.02
#